data_6bb62d5a9364423075ebebbc3436d61c
#
_entry.id   6bb62d5a9364423075ebebbc3436d61c
#
_cell.length_a   1.000
_cell.length_b   1.000
_cell.length_c   1.000
_cell.angle_alpha   90.00
_cell.angle_beta   90.00
_cell.angle_gamma   90.00
#
_symmetry.space_group_name_H-M   'P 1'
#
loop_
_entity.id
_entity.type
_entity.pdbx_description
1 polymer ?
#
loop_
_entity_poly.entity_id
_entity_poly.type
_entity_poly.pdbx_seq_one_letter_code
_entity_poly.pdbx_strand_id
1 'polypeptide(L)'
;MPAYATRLLTGVFLSIFLFTFHADVRAQAPSESVRVLFIGAHPDDVDLKAGGTAALLAKEGHAVKFVSLTNGDAGHYNMGGGILAKRRRAEAKEAARRLKIDEYEVLHYHDGELMPTLEVRRDVIRLIREWDADVVVGHRPNDYHPDHRYAGRVVQDAAYMVQVPNVLPKAEPTEGNPVFLYFQDRFEKPYPFEHDIVVVIDDVIGRKVSALDAHESQFYEWLPWVSNALDEVPEDDSARQEWLRERWTSLMSDAERDGLEKWYNDRQVKEARYTESFQIAEYGRQPTDEEIQKLFPMLADQ
;
A
#
# COMPACT_ATOMS: atom_id res chain seq x y z
N MET A 1 -95.73 -0.29 40.13
CA MET A 1 -94.67 0.48 39.46
C MET A 1 -93.36 -0.22 39.74
N PRO A 2 -92.72 -0.86 38.75
CA PRO A 2 -91.52 -1.64 38.99
C PRO A 2 -90.29 -0.78 38.81
N ALA A 3 -89.33 -0.95 39.73
CA ALA A 3 -88.01 -0.34 39.69
C ALA A 3 -87.05 -1.16 38.83
N TYR A 4 -86.35 -0.49 37.93
CA TYR A 4 -85.34 -1.08 37.09
C TYR A 4 -83.98 -1.06 37.83
N ALA A 5 -83.37 -2.22 37.98
CA ALA A 5 -82.03 -2.38 38.52
C ALA A 5 -81.02 -2.39 37.36
N THR A 6 -80.10 -1.40 37.31
CA THR A 6 -79.04 -1.29 36.35
C THR A 6 -77.85 -2.08 36.86
N ARG A 7 -77.37 -3.11 36.14
CA ARG A 7 -76.12 -3.83 36.41
C ARG A 7 -74.98 -3.13 35.74
N LEU A 8 -73.96 -2.64 36.49
CA LEU A 8 -72.75 -2.21 36.02
C LEU A 8 -71.81 -3.43 35.71
N LEU A 9 -71.35 -3.56 34.47
CA LEU A 9 -70.33 -4.49 34.10
C LEU A 9 -68.95 -3.73 34.22
N THR A 10 -68.17 -4.14 35.14
CA THR A 10 -66.76 -3.69 35.25
C THR A 10 -65.87 -4.52 34.33
N GLY A 11 -65.46 -3.98 33.19
CA GLY A 11 -64.50 -4.58 32.29
C GLY A 11 -63.05 -4.31 32.80
N VAL A 12 -62.32 -5.38 33.12
CA VAL A 12 -60.92 -5.32 33.44
C VAL A 12 -60.12 -5.34 32.13
N PHE A 13 -59.54 -4.21 31.76
CA PHE A 13 -58.59 -4.13 30.64
C PHE A 13 -57.21 -4.59 31.12
N LEU A 14 -56.77 -5.76 30.68
CA LEU A 14 -55.41 -6.28 30.86
C LEU A 14 -54.51 -5.69 29.76
N SER A 15 -53.77 -4.63 30.08
CA SER A 15 -52.78 -4.03 29.17
C SER A 15 -51.51 -4.89 29.15
N ILE A 16 -51.31 -5.63 28.08
CA ILE A 16 -50.05 -6.35 27.80
C ILE A 16 -49.03 -5.33 27.28
N PHE A 17 -48.07 -4.97 28.12
CA PHE A 17 -46.92 -4.22 27.71
C PHE A 17 -45.94 -5.17 26.98
N LEU A 18 -45.87 -5.12 25.64
CA LEU A 18 -44.81 -5.72 24.86
C LEU A 18 -43.57 -4.87 25.03
N PHE A 19 -42.59 -5.34 25.81
CA PHE A 19 -41.22 -4.81 25.79
C PHE A 19 -40.55 -5.29 24.52
N THR A 20 -40.45 -4.44 23.51
CA THR A 20 -39.55 -4.64 22.37
C THR A 20 -38.17 -4.32 22.81
N PHE A 21 -37.32 -5.35 23.00
CA PHE A 21 -35.87 -5.17 23.09
C PHE A 21 -35.37 -4.69 21.72
N HIS A 22 -35.17 -3.39 21.59
CA HIS A 22 -34.30 -2.88 20.52
C HIS A 22 -32.87 -3.20 20.92
N ALA A 23 -32.28 -4.20 20.28
CA ALA A 23 -30.84 -4.34 20.28
C ALA A 23 -30.30 -3.10 19.54
N ASP A 24 -29.73 -2.15 20.27
CA ASP A 24 -28.92 -1.10 19.68
C ASP A 24 -27.72 -1.78 19.03
N VAL A 25 -27.84 -2.02 17.72
CA VAL A 25 -26.68 -2.25 16.87
C VAL A 25 -25.94 -0.91 16.88
N ARG A 26 -25.01 -0.74 17.81
CA ARG A 26 -24.02 0.32 17.72
C ARG A 26 -23.30 0.10 16.38
N ALA A 27 -23.65 0.91 15.40
CA ALA A 27 -22.79 1.08 14.24
C ALA A 27 -21.42 1.50 14.79
N GLN A 28 -20.43 0.63 14.59
CA GLN A 28 -19.03 0.92 14.90
C GLN A 28 -18.70 2.22 14.16
N ALA A 29 -18.24 3.25 14.87
CA ALA A 29 -17.79 4.46 14.20
C ALA A 29 -16.81 4.03 13.09
N PRO A 30 -16.91 4.59 11.87
CA PRO A 30 -15.96 4.25 10.84
C PRO A 30 -14.56 4.49 11.42
N SER A 31 -13.69 3.48 11.33
CA SER A 31 -12.27 3.63 11.66
C SER A 31 -11.75 4.82 10.86
N GLU A 32 -11.00 5.72 11.48
CA GLU A 32 -10.40 6.82 10.74
C GLU A 32 -9.63 6.25 9.55
N SER A 33 -9.87 6.81 8.36
CA SER A 33 -9.24 6.31 7.13
C SER A 33 -7.74 6.54 7.21
N VAL A 34 -6.96 5.47 7.21
CA VAL A 34 -5.50 5.54 7.17
C VAL A 34 -5.03 6.07 5.81
N ARG A 35 -4.02 6.91 5.81
CA ARG A 35 -3.46 7.53 4.60
C ARG A 35 -2.04 7.00 4.38
N VAL A 36 -1.87 6.12 3.40
CA VAL A 36 -0.60 5.47 3.11
C VAL A 36 0.03 6.03 1.84
N LEU A 37 1.28 6.47 1.94
CA LEU A 37 2.08 6.98 0.84
C LEU A 37 3.23 6.03 0.55
N PHE A 38 3.23 5.45 -0.65
CA PHE A 38 4.31 4.59 -1.12
C PHE A 38 5.19 5.35 -2.12
N ILE A 39 6.50 5.38 -1.89
CA ILE A 39 7.47 6.13 -2.70
C ILE A 39 8.49 5.17 -3.30
N GLY A 40 8.37 4.92 -4.61
CA GLY A 40 9.33 4.19 -5.42
C GLY A 40 10.29 5.13 -6.17
N ALA A 41 11.33 4.58 -6.75
CA ALA A 41 12.22 5.30 -7.64
C ALA A 41 11.66 5.37 -9.06
N HIS A 42 11.09 4.25 -9.57
CA HIS A 42 10.59 4.13 -10.95
C HIS A 42 9.09 3.81 -10.98
N PRO A 43 8.40 4.11 -12.11
CA PRO A 43 6.99 3.77 -12.29
C PRO A 43 6.81 2.26 -12.50
N ASP A 44 6.74 1.45 -11.47
CA ASP A 44 6.52 0.00 -11.37
C ASP A 44 7.05 -0.58 -10.03
N ASP A 45 8.01 0.09 -9.38
CA ASP A 45 8.62 -0.39 -8.13
C ASP A 45 7.59 -0.72 -7.06
N VAL A 46 6.65 0.22 -6.85
CA VAL A 46 5.65 0.10 -5.78
C VAL A 46 4.64 -1.00 -6.11
N ASP A 47 4.24 -1.11 -7.37
CA ASP A 47 3.33 -2.15 -7.84
C ASP A 47 3.90 -3.54 -7.57
N LEU A 48 5.20 -3.70 -7.85
CA LEU A 48 5.92 -4.95 -7.62
C LEU A 48 6.06 -5.27 -6.13
N LYS A 49 6.37 -4.27 -5.30
CA LYS A 49 6.74 -4.47 -3.89
C LYS A 49 5.56 -4.41 -2.91
N ALA A 50 4.49 -3.68 -3.24
CA ALA A 50 3.38 -3.39 -2.33
C ALA A 50 1.99 -3.37 -2.99
N GLY A 51 1.88 -3.80 -4.25
CA GLY A 51 0.62 -3.74 -5.00
C GLY A 51 -0.52 -4.53 -4.37
N GLY A 52 -0.23 -5.66 -3.74
CA GLY A 52 -1.22 -6.46 -3.00
C GLY A 52 -1.71 -5.76 -1.74
N THR A 53 -0.80 -5.27 -0.91
CA THR A 53 -1.12 -4.50 0.31
C THR A 53 -1.91 -3.25 -0.02
N ALA A 54 -1.51 -2.51 -1.05
CA ALA A 54 -2.23 -1.33 -1.54
C ALA A 54 -3.68 -1.68 -1.97
N ALA A 55 -3.86 -2.80 -2.68
CA ALA A 55 -5.18 -3.27 -3.09
C ALA A 55 -6.07 -3.69 -1.91
N LEU A 56 -5.49 -4.23 -0.83
CA LEU A 56 -6.22 -4.53 0.41
C LEU A 56 -6.62 -3.25 1.12
N LEU A 57 -5.69 -2.32 1.34
CA LEU A 57 -5.97 -1.01 1.96
C LEU A 57 -7.09 -0.26 1.22
N ALA A 58 -7.01 -0.18 -0.11
CA ALA A 58 -8.05 0.44 -0.93
C ALA A 58 -9.41 -0.29 -0.83
N LYS A 59 -9.40 -1.63 -0.73
CA LYS A 59 -10.62 -2.43 -0.54
C LYS A 59 -11.31 -2.12 0.79
N GLU A 60 -10.54 -1.81 1.82
CA GLU A 60 -11.02 -1.45 3.16
C GLU A 60 -11.38 0.03 3.31
N GLY A 61 -11.19 0.84 2.26
CA GLY A 61 -11.57 2.25 2.22
C GLY A 61 -10.51 3.21 2.76
N HIS A 62 -9.25 2.76 2.87
CA HIS A 62 -8.11 3.59 3.23
C HIS A 62 -7.60 4.36 2.01
N ALA A 63 -6.98 5.53 2.25
CA ALA A 63 -6.43 6.37 1.20
C ALA A 63 -5.00 5.90 0.83
N VAL A 64 -4.78 5.58 -0.44
CA VAL A 64 -3.52 5.02 -0.93
C VAL A 64 -3.00 5.84 -2.11
N LYS A 65 -1.77 6.34 -1.98
CA LYS A 65 -1.06 7.04 -3.05
C LYS A 65 0.28 6.36 -3.35
N PHE A 66 0.54 6.15 -4.63
CA PHE A 66 1.85 5.75 -5.15
C PHE A 66 2.57 6.97 -5.73
N VAL A 67 3.86 7.02 -5.52
CA VAL A 67 4.74 8.04 -6.12
C VAL A 67 5.94 7.35 -6.72
N SER A 68 6.28 7.71 -7.95
CA SER A 68 7.58 7.45 -8.54
C SER A 68 8.37 8.75 -8.61
N LEU A 69 9.59 8.76 -8.07
CA LEU A 69 10.44 9.95 -8.10
C LEU A 69 10.97 10.21 -9.50
N THR A 70 11.34 9.17 -10.28
CA THR A 70 11.76 9.35 -11.67
C THR A 70 10.59 9.13 -12.64
N ASN A 71 10.78 9.63 -13.85
CA ASN A 71 9.80 9.48 -14.92
C ASN A 71 10.00 8.19 -15.76
N GLY A 72 11.04 7.41 -15.47
CA GLY A 72 11.36 6.15 -16.12
C GLY A 72 11.81 6.26 -17.58
N ASP A 73 12.37 7.38 -17.98
CA ASP A 73 12.67 7.69 -19.38
C ASP A 73 13.93 7.04 -19.96
N ALA A 74 14.68 6.27 -19.16
CA ALA A 74 15.86 5.54 -19.62
C ALA A 74 15.72 4.00 -19.54
N GLY A 75 14.72 3.47 -18.86
CA GLY A 75 14.53 2.04 -18.62
C GLY A 75 13.88 1.30 -19.79
N HIS A 76 14.54 1.27 -20.99
CA HIS A 76 14.10 0.48 -22.13
C HIS A 76 15.22 0.34 -23.18
N TYR A 77 15.24 -0.78 -23.95
CA TYR A 77 16.33 -1.08 -24.89
C TYR A 77 16.25 -0.36 -26.26
N ASN A 78 15.09 0.14 -26.66
CA ASN A 78 14.91 0.80 -27.96
C ASN A 78 14.05 2.08 -27.94
N MET A 79 13.55 2.46 -26.75
CA MET A 79 12.75 3.67 -26.55
C MET A 79 13.34 4.46 -25.39
N GLY A 80 13.29 5.79 -25.43
CA GLY A 80 13.82 6.62 -24.36
C GLY A 80 13.27 8.04 -24.38
N GLY A 81 13.69 8.81 -23.38
CA GLY A 81 13.33 10.21 -23.24
C GLY A 81 11.83 10.43 -23.06
N GLY A 82 11.34 11.58 -23.51
CA GLY A 82 9.96 11.98 -23.30
C GLY A 82 8.89 11.04 -23.86
N ILE A 83 9.21 10.22 -24.87
CA ILE A 83 8.27 9.23 -25.42
C ILE A 83 8.08 8.09 -24.41
N LEU A 84 9.15 7.55 -23.87
CA LEU A 84 9.09 6.50 -22.86
C LEU A 84 8.48 7.02 -21.55
N ALA A 85 8.89 8.21 -21.07
CA ALA A 85 8.30 8.84 -19.89
C ALA A 85 6.78 8.99 -19.99
N LYS A 86 6.28 9.42 -21.18
CA LYS A 86 4.84 9.52 -21.42
C LYS A 86 4.15 8.16 -21.36
N ARG A 87 4.75 7.13 -21.95
CA ARG A 87 4.23 5.75 -21.95
C ARG A 87 4.17 5.22 -20.52
N ARG A 88 5.28 5.25 -19.77
CA ARG A 88 5.37 4.75 -18.39
C ARG A 88 4.42 5.48 -17.44
N ARG A 89 4.22 6.79 -17.63
CA ARG A 89 3.20 7.53 -16.86
C ARG A 89 1.77 7.08 -17.17
N ALA A 90 1.47 6.68 -18.41
CA ALA A 90 0.16 6.14 -18.77
C ALA A 90 -0.04 4.74 -18.17
N GLU A 91 0.99 3.90 -18.21
CA GLU A 91 1.02 2.58 -17.62
C GLU A 91 0.80 2.64 -16.09
N ALA A 92 1.51 3.53 -15.38
CA ALA A 92 1.34 3.76 -13.94
C ALA A 92 -0.10 4.19 -13.58
N LYS A 93 -0.71 5.09 -14.37
CA LYS A 93 -2.12 5.47 -14.16
C LYS A 93 -3.09 4.32 -14.37
N GLU A 94 -2.83 3.47 -15.34
CA GLU A 94 -3.65 2.28 -15.56
C GLU A 94 -3.47 1.26 -14.42
N ALA A 95 -2.24 1.07 -13.92
CA ALA A 95 -1.97 0.23 -12.75
C ALA A 95 -2.73 0.72 -11.51
N ALA A 96 -2.71 2.03 -11.22
CA ALA A 96 -3.50 2.62 -10.13
C ALA A 96 -4.99 2.31 -10.26
N ARG A 97 -5.55 2.45 -11.48
CA ARG A 97 -6.95 2.15 -11.77
C ARG A 97 -7.27 0.67 -11.49
N ARG A 98 -6.37 -0.24 -11.85
CA ARG A 98 -6.53 -1.69 -11.64
C ARG A 98 -6.41 -2.06 -10.16
N LEU A 99 -5.50 -1.42 -9.42
CA LEU A 99 -5.38 -1.57 -7.96
C LEU A 99 -6.54 -0.94 -7.20
N LYS A 100 -7.23 0.04 -7.81
CA LYS A 100 -8.26 0.89 -7.21
C LYS A 100 -7.72 1.78 -6.09
N ILE A 101 -6.48 2.21 -6.20
CA ILE A 101 -5.88 3.22 -5.32
C ILE A 101 -6.27 4.63 -5.80
N ASP A 102 -6.10 5.62 -4.91
CA ASP A 102 -6.58 6.98 -5.17
C ASP A 102 -5.72 7.71 -6.19
N GLU A 103 -4.39 7.56 -6.12
CA GLU A 103 -3.47 8.30 -6.96
C GLU A 103 -2.18 7.54 -7.26
N TYR A 104 -1.64 7.74 -8.47
CA TYR A 104 -0.27 7.40 -8.82
C TYR A 104 0.38 8.62 -9.47
N GLU A 105 1.27 9.28 -8.73
CA GLU A 105 2.01 10.43 -9.20
C GLU A 105 3.40 10.02 -9.69
N VAL A 106 3.74 10.42 -10.91
CA VAL A 106 5.07 10.21 -11.49
C VAL A 106 5.74 11.55 -11.63
N LEU A 107 6.80 11.79 -10.85
CA LEU A 107 7.56 13.05 -10.89
C LEU A 107 8.36 13.17 -12.20
N HIS A 108 9.25 14.13 -12.27
CA HIS A 108 9.91 14.51 -13.53
C HIS A 108 11.42 14.24 -13.55
N TYR A 109 11.97 13.69 -12.47
CA TYR A 109 13.41 13.39 -12.44
C TYR A 109 13.76 12.30 -13.44
N HIS A 110 14.93 12.41 -14.06
CA HIS A 110 15.39 11.45 -15.06
C HIS A 110 15.76 10.11 -14.42
N ASP A 111 15.38 9.04 -15.10
CA ASP A 111 15.72 7.66 -14.73
C ASP A 111 17.23 7.43 -14.91
N GLY A 112 17.88 6.85 -13.89
CA GLY A 112 19.32 6.64 -13.81
C GLY A 112 20.10 7.86 -13.31
N GLU A 113 19.46 9.00 -13.12
CA GLU A 113 20.10 10.26 -12.75
C GLU A 113 19.57 10.86 -11.43
N LEU A 114 18.74 10.12 -10.69
CA LEU A 114 18.21 10.60 -9.41
C LEU A 114 19.35 10.85 -8.42
N MET A 115 19.40 12.06 -7.86
CA MET A 115 20.36 12.44 -6.83
C MET A 115 19.61 12.95 -5.59
N PRO A 116 20.13 12.69 -4.36
CA PRO A 116 19.48 13.14 -3.12
C PRO A 116 19.71 14.63 -2.88
N THR A 117 19.25 15.46 -3.81
CA THR A 117 19.38 16.91 -3.75
C THR A 117 18.36 17.53 -2.79
N LEU A 118 18.60 18.80 -2.44
CA LEU A 118 17.65 19.56 -1.65
C LEU A 118 16.30 19.74 -2.37
N GLU A 119 16.28 19.79 -3.68
CA GLU A 119 15.06 19.89 -4.50
C GLU A 119 14.22 18.63 -4.34
N VAL A 120 14.78 17.44 -4.60
CA VAL A 120 14.11 16.14 -4.44
C VAL A 120 13.60 15.96 -3.01
N ARG A 121 14.41 16.32 -2.00
CA ARG A 121 13.98 16.26 -0.59
C ARG A 121 12.79 17.16 -0.32
N ARG A 122 12.75 18.37 -0.87
CA ARG A 122 11.61 19.28 -0.71
C ARG A 122 10.34 18.74 -1.37
N ASP A 123 10.47 18.08 -2.51
CA ASP A 123 9.33 17.44 -3.16
C ASP A 123 8.80 16.28 -2.31
N VAL A 124 9.67 15.43 -1.76
CA VAL A 124 9.25 14.35 -0.85
C VAL A 124 8.58 14.91 0.42
N ILE A 125 9.14 15.96 1.04
CA ILE A 125 8.51 16.60 2.21
C ILE A 125 7.12 17.14 1.85
N ARG A 126 6.97 17.77 0.67
CA ARG A 126 5.69 18.30 0.20
C ARG A 126 4.68 17.19 0.00
N LEU A 127 5.05 16.11 -0.68
CA LEU A 127 4.21 14.95 -0.91
C LEU A 127 3.68 14.34 0.40
N ILE A 128 4.56 14.15 1.39
CA ILE A 128 4.18 13.60 2.70
C ILE A 128 3.18 14.53 3.41
N ARG A 129 3.44 15.85 3.41
CA ARG A 129 2.59 16.84 4.07
C ARG A 129 1.25 17.02 3.39
N GLU A 130 1.23 17.17 2.05
CA GLU A 130 0.00 17.37 1.28
C GLU A 130 -0.89 16.12 1.27
N TRP A 131 -0.29 14.94 1.33
CA TRP A 131 -1.02 13.69 1.51
C TRP A 131 -1.50 13.49 2.94
N ASP A 132 -0.91 14.21 3.91
CA ASP A 132 -1.15 14.02 5.35
C ASP A 132 -0.96 12.55 5.74
N ALA A 133 0.20 12.01 5.41
CA ALA A 133 0.47 10.59 5.50
C ALA A 133 0.58 10.08 6.94
N ASP A 134 -0.13 8.99 7.28
CA ASP A 134 0.05 8.22 8.52
C ASP A 134 1.23 7.25 8.39
N VAL A 135 1.40 6.71 7.18
CA VAL A 135 2.47 5.75 6.85
C VAL A 135 3.15 6.17 5.56
N VAL A 136 4.47 6.15 5.56
CA VAL A 136 5.33 6.35 4.38
C VAL A 136 6.17 5.12 4.16
N VAL A 137 6.10 4.53 2.97
CA VAL A 137 6.87 3.33 2.62
C VAL A 137 7.84 3.67 1.49
N GLY A 138 9.10 3.26 1.59
CA GLY A 138 10.11 3.53 0.58
C GLY A 138 11.20 2.47 0.51
N HIS A 139 12.17 2.68 -0.38
CA HIS A 139 13.34 1.81 -0.50
C HIS A 139 14.26 1.91 0.70
N ARG A 140 14.99 0.83 1.02
CA ARG A 140 16.15 0.92 1.91
C ARG A 140 17.28 1.71 1.24
N PRO A 141 18.13 2.40 2.02
CA PRO A 141 19.29 3.15 1.47
C PRO A 141 20.36 2.26 0.86
N ASN A 142 20.25 0.94 0.94
CA ASN A 142 21.18 -0.03 0.37
C ASN A 142 20.43 -0.92 -0.62
N ASP A 143 20.69 -0.72 -1.91
CA ASP A 143 20.05 -1.41 -3.02
C ASP A 143 21.02 -1.48 -4.21
N TYR A 144 20.75 -2.35 -5.21
CA TYR A 144 21.57 -2.47 -6.41
C TYR A 144 21.47 -1.23 -7.31
N HIS A 145 20.29 -0.60 -7.39
CA HIS A 145 20.06 0.53 -8.28
C HIS A 145 20.40 1.86 -7.57
N PRO A 146 21.14 2.78 -8.22
CA PRO A 146 21.43 4.09 -7.62
C PRO A 146 20.16 4.86 -7.26
N ASP A 147 19.16 4.91 -8.13
CA ASP A 147 17.92 5.65 -7.90
C ASP A 147 17.15 5.07 -6.72
N HIS A 148 17.11 3.75 -6.51
CA HIS A 148 16.49 3.14 -5.33
C HIS A 148 17.20 3.60 -4.05
N ARG A 149 18.56 3.58 -4.04
CA ARG A 149 19.33 4.07 -2.88
C ARG A 149 19.05 5.53 -2.58
N TYR A 150 18.98 6.36 -3.62
CA TYR A 150 18.74 7.79 -3.46
C TYR A 150 17.29 8.12 -3.13
N ALA A 151 16.31 7.38 -3.67
CA ALA A 151 14.92 7.43 -3.23
C ALA A 151 14.80 7.12 -1.73
N GLY A 152 15.38 5.99 -1.27
CA GLY A 152 15.42 5.65 0.14
C GLY A 152 16.11 6.74 0.98
N ARG A 153 17.21 7.30 0.49
CA ARG A 153 17.93 8.36 1.20
C ARG A 153 17.14 9.65 1.36
N VAL A 154 16.44 10.11 0.32
CA VAL A 154 15.65 11.34 0.43
C VAL A 154 14.41 11.17 1.30
N VAL A 155 13.80 9.97 1.32
CA VAL A 155 12.72 9.63 2.24
C VAL A 155 13.23 9.67 3.69
N GLN A 156 14.38 9.05 3.96
CA GLN A 156 15.04 9.11 5.26
C GLN A 156 15.37 10.55 5.69
N ASP A 157 15.92 11.35 4.78
CA ASP A 157 16.27 12.75 5.04
C ASP A 157 15.01 13.62 5.27
N ALA A 158 13.87 13.26 4.72
CA ALA A 158 12.59 13.97 4.89
C ALA A 158 11.93 13.68 6.25
N ALA A 159 12.14 12.51 6.82
CA ALA A 159 11.38 12.00 7.97
C ALA A 159 11.36 12.92 9.19
N TYR A 160 12.48 13.57 9.54
CA TYR A 160 12.50 14.59 10.59
C TYR A 160 11.92 15.93 10.09
N MET A 161 12.17 16.27 8.81
CA MET A 161 11.87 17.58 8.27
C MET A 161 10.38 17.84 8.02
N VAL A 162 9.57 16.79 7.90
CA VAL A 162 8.11 16.91 7.68
C VAL A 162 7.40 17.64 8.84
N GLN A 163 7.97 17.60 10.04
CA GLN A 163 7.42 18.28 11.22
C GLN A 163 8.00 19.68 11.44
N VAL A 164 9.02 20.12 10.67
CA VAL A 164 9.70 21.40 10.90
C VAL A 164 8.99 22.54 10.15
N PRO A 165 8.28 23.47 10.82
CA PRO A 165 7.42 24.45 10.14
C PRO A 165 8.16 25.36 9.16
N ASN A 166 9.42 25.75 9.47
CA ASN A 166 10.21 26.64 8.62
C ASN A 166 10.86 25.93 7.42
N VAL A 167 10.73 24.61 7.33
CA VAL A 167 11.07 23.85 6.11
C VAL A 167 9.81 23.78 5.25
N LEU A 168 9.85 24.35 4.04
CA LEU A 168 8.68 24.48 3.15
C LEU A 168 7.47 25.17 3.83
N PRO A 169 7.58 26.44 4.24
CA PRO A 169 6.54 27.11 5.04
C PRO A 169 5.20 27.32 4.31
N LYS A 170 5.10 26.95 3.02
CA LYS A 170 3.85 26.97 2.24
C LYS A 170 3.06 25.66 2.31
N ALA A 171 3.67 24.59 2.79
CA ALA A 171 3.02 23.32 3.05
C ALA A 171 2.95 23.13 4.57
N GLU A 172 1.75 22.97 5.11
CA GLU A 172 1.57 22.75 6.55
C GLU A 172 2.37 21.54 7.04
N PRO A 173 3.10 21.63 8.16
CA PRO A 173 3.79 20.48 8.73
C PRO A 173 2.79 19.42 9.20
N THR A 174 3.19 18.17 9.23
CA THR A 174 2.37 17.09 9.80
C THR A 174 2.18 17.28 11.30
N GLU A 175 0.98 17.02 11.83
CA GLU A 175 0.69 17.12 13.27
C GLU A 175 1.50 16.07 14.07
N GLY A 176 1.60 14.86 13.55
CA GLY A 176 2.43 13.77 14.05
C GLY A 176 3.50 13.36 13.04
N ASN A 177 4.54 12.66 13.49
CA ASN A 177 5.47 12.06 12.55
C ASN A 177 4.87 10.77 11.99
N PRO A 178 4.80 10.57 10.66
CA PRO A 178 4.38 9.30 10.09
C PRO A 178 5.21 8.12 10.59
N VAL A 179 4.65 6.92 10.48
CA VAL A 179 5.45 5.69 10.54
C VAL A 179 6.16 5.52 9.22
N PHE A 180 7.47 5.31 9.25
CA PHE A 180 8.26 5.05 8.04
C PHE A 180 8.59 3.57 7.96
N LEU A 181 8.39 3.00 6.78
CA LEU A 181 8.65 1.60 6.50
C LEU A 181 9.54 1.45 5.27
N TYR A 182 10.22 0.33 5.19
CA TYR A 182 10.97 -0.07 4.01
C TYR A 182 10.25 -1.19 3.25
N PHE A 183 10.31 -1.13 1.93
CA PHE A 183 9.95 -2.26 1.06
C PHE A 183 10.89 -3.44 1.27
N GLN A 184 10.34 -4.63 1.19
CA GLN A 184 11.13 -5.86 1.17
C GLN A 184 12.17 -5.84 0.05
N ASP A 185 13.39 -6.23 0.41
CA ASP A 185 14.47 -6.55 -0.52
C ASP A 185 15.23 -7.81 -0.05
N ARG A 186 16.28 -8.18 -0.76
CA ARG A 186 17.09 -9.36 -0.47
C ARG A 186 18.55 -9.02 -0.14
N PHE A 187 18.85 -7.77 0.17
CA PHE A 187 20.21 -7.35 0.50
C PHE A 187 20.52 -7.63 1.97
N GLU A 188 21.60 -8.36 2.22
CA GLU A 188 22.02 -8.75 3.55
C GLU A 188 23.01 -7.77 4.20
N LYS A 189 23.62 -6.89 3.40
CA LYS A 189 24.62 -5.92 3.88
C LYS A 189 24.10 -4.49 3.73
N PRO A 190 24.35 -3.60 4.72
CA PRO A 190 25.10 -3.82 5.96
C PRO A 190 24.39 -4.70 7.00
N TYR A 191 23.08 -4.93 6.88
CA TYR A 191 22.24 -5.80 7.69
C TYR A 191 21.12 -6.40 6.83
N PRO A 192 20.64 -7.62 7.14
CA PRO A 192 19.54 -8.24 6.41
C PRO A 192 18.22 -7.45 6.59
N PHE A 193 17.25 -7.73 5.73
CA PHE A 193 15.88 -7.23 5.88
C PHE A 193 15.18 -7.95 7.04
N GLU A 194 14.49 -7.19 7.88
CA GLU A 194 13.66 -7.71 8.97
C GLU A 194 12.19 -7.67 8.56
N HIS A 195 11.49 -8.80 8.71
CA HIS A 195 10.09 -8.97 8.34
C HIS A 195 9.16 -8.56 9.48
N ASP A 196 9.14 -7.25 9.84
CA ASP A 196 8.39 -6.72 10.98
C ASP A 196 6.87 -6.77 10.76
N ILE A 197 6.44 -6.48 9.54
CA ILE A 197 5.04 -6.50 9.12
C ILE A 197 4.95 -7.38 7.88
N VAL A 198 4.19 -8.47 7.95
CA VAL A 198 3.96 -9.37 6.82
C VAL A 198 2.46 -9.42 6.53
N VAL A 199 2.08 -9.08 5.31
CA VAL A 199 0.69 -9.01 4.85
C VAL A 199 0.40 -10.16 3.89
N VAL A 200 -0.61 -10.98 4.19
CA VAL A 200 -1.11 -12.02 3.26
C VAL A 200 -1.90 -11.35 2.14
N ILE A 201 -1.54 -11.62 0.89
CA ILE A 201 -2.14 -10.99 -0.29
C ILE A 201 -2.83 -12.01 -1.23
N ASP A 202 -3.06 -13.23 -0.79
CA ASP A 202 -3.67 -14.30 -1.61
C ASP A 202 -4.98 -13.85 -2.26
N ASP A 203 -5.86 -13.18 -1.52
CA ASP A 203 -7.18 -12.71 -2.01
C ASP A 203 -7.07 -11.64 -3.10
N VAL A 204 -5.94 -10.96 -3.20
CA VAL A 204 -5.73 -9.83 -4.12
C VAL A 204 -4.58 -10.05 -5.09
N ILE A 205 -3.95 -11.24 -5.09
CA ILE A 205 -2.82 -11.54 -5.97
C ILE A 205 -3.19 -11.33 -7.45
N GLY A 206 -4.40 -11.68 -7.87
CA GLY A 206 -4.88 -11.42 -9.23
C GLY A 206 -4.96 -9.92 -9.56
N ARG A 207 -5.25 -9.07 -8.57
CA ARG A 207 -5.27 -7.61 -8.75
C ARG A 207 -3.85 -7.06 -8.87
N LYS A 208 -2.92 -7.54 -8.05
CA LYS A 208 -1.49 -7.21 -8.16
C LYS A 208 -0.95 -7.60 -9.55
N VAL A 209 -1.18 -8.83 -9.99
CA VAL A 209 -0.76 -9.29 -11.33
C VAL A 209 -1.37 -8.40 -12.43
N SER A 210 -2.65 -8.03 -12.31
CA SER A 210 -3.28 -7.13 -13.26
C SER A 210 -2.65 -5.73 -13.28
N ALA A 211 -2.16 -5.22 -12.15
CA ALA A 211 -1.44 -3.95 -12.10
C ALA A 211 -0.07 -4.05 -12.77
N LEU A 212 0.68 -5.11 -12.50
CA LEU A 212 1.96 -5.38 -13.16
C LEU A 212 1.79 -5.49 -14.68
N ASP A 213 0.72 -6.17 -15.14
CA ASP A 213 0.35 -6.28 -16.56
C ASP A 213 0.14 -4.92 -17.25
N ALA A 214 -0.26 -3.88 -16.51
CA ALA A 214 -0.39 -2.54 -17.05
C ALA A 214 0.95 -1.89 -17.40
N HIS A 215 2.06 -2.30 -16.79
CA HIS A 215 3.42 -1.82 -17.08
C HIS A 215 4.06 -2.62 -18.22
N GLU A 216 3.43 -2.62 -19.39
CA GLU A 216 3.82 -3.42 -20.55
C GLU A 216 5.28 -3.18 -20.94
N SER A 217 5.71 -1.90 -20.98
CA SER A 217 7.08 -1.52 -21.35
C SER A 217 8.14 -2.15 -20.43
N GLN A 218 7.76 -2.51 -19.21
CA GLN A 218 8.68 -3.06 -18.22
C GLN A 218 8.60 -4.58 -18.16
N PHE A 219 7.42 -5.14 -17.87
CA PHE A 219 7.29 -6.57 -17.57
C PHE A 219 7.30 -7.46 -18.81
N TYR A 220 6.98 -6.93 -20.00
CA TYR A 220 6.99 -7.69 -21.25
C TYR A 220 8.08 -7.28 -22.23
N GLU A 221 8.73 -6.11 -22.02
CA GLU A 221 9.74 -5.61 -22.93
C GLU A 221 11.10 -5.47 -22.23
N TRP A 222 11.27 -4.50 -21.31
CA TRP A 222 12.56 -4.14 -20.73
C TRP A 222 13.16 -5.24 -19.83
N LEU A 223 12.42 -5.72 -18.84
CA LEU A 223 12.94 -6.69 -17.88
C LEU A 223 13.22 -8.06 -18.51
N PRO A 224 12.39 -8.58 -19.45
CA PRO A 224 12.74 -9.75 -20.23
C PRO A 224 13.97 -9.54 -21.11
N TRP A 225 14.12 -8.36 -21.72
CA TRP A 225 15.32 -8.04 -22.50
C TRP A 225 16.59 -8.07 -21.66
N VAL A 226 16.57 -7.44 -20.48
CA VAL A 226 17.73 -7.44 -19.54
C VAL A 226 18.11 -8.85 -19.12
N SER A 227 17.13 -9.74 -18.95
CA SER A 227 17.36 -11.14 -18.57
C SER A 227 17.54 -12.10 -19.75
N ASN A 228 17.62 -11.61 -21.01
CA ASN A 228 17.68 -12.40 -22.25
C ASN A 228 16.52 -13.39 -22.38
N ALA A 229 15.31 -13.01 -22.01
CA ALA A 229 14.10 -13.82 -21.98
C ALA A 229 12.95 -13.22 -22.83
N LEU A 230 13.24 -12.33 -23.80
CA LEU A 230 12.20 -11.75 -24.67
C LEU A 230 11.42 -12.82 -25.45
N ASP A 231 12.10 -13.88 -25.91
CA ASP A 231 11.49 -14.97 -26.63
C ASP A 231 10.59 -15.86 -25.78
N GLU A 232 10.65 -15.71 -24.44
CA GLU A 232 9.81 -16.43 -23.48
C GLU A 232 8.47 -15.71 -23.24
N VAL A 233 8.35 -14.44 -23.63
CA VAL A 233 7.13 -13.64 -23.42
C VAL A 233 6.02 -14.13 -24.32
N PRO A 234 4.88 -14.60 -23.77
CA PRO A 234 3.77 -15.10 -24.59
C PRO A 234 3.13 -13.99 -25.45
N GLU A 235 2.60 -14.38 -26.62
CA GLU A 235 1.84 -13.47 -27.48
C GLU A 235 0.37 -13.31 -27.01
N ASP A 236 -0.20 -14.35 -26.43
CA ASP A 236 -1.59 -14.37 -25.95
C ASP A 236 -1.75 -13.66 -24.59
N ASP A 237 -2.72 -12.79 -24.46
CA ASP A 237 -2.92 -11.95 -23.26
C ASP A 237 -3.18 -12.77 -21.99
N SER A 238 -3.89 -13.89 -22.11
CA SER A 238 -4.17 -14.74 -20.94
C SER A 238 -2.93 -15.50 -20.50
N ALA A 239 -2.11 -15.97 -21.45
CA ALA A 239 -0.83 -16.60 -21.18
C ALA A 239 0.18 -15.59 -20.60
N ARG A 240 0.15 -14.33 -21.03
CA ARG A 240 0.99 -13.24 -20.47
C ARG A 240 0.76 -13.05 -18.97
N GLN A 241 -0.48 -13.02 -18.53
CA GLN A 241 -0.78 -12.82 -17.09
C GLN A 241 -0.32 -14.01 -16.23
N GLU A 242 -0.44 -15.24 -16.71
CA GLU A 242 0.07 -16.41 -15.98
C GLU A 242 1.61 -16.42 -15.96
N TRP A 243 2.25 -16.15 -17.09
CA TRP A 243 3.71 -15.99 -17.19
C TRP A 243 4.22 -14.89 -16.25
N LEU A 244 3.50 -13.75 -16.18
CA LEU A 244 3.81 -12.64 -15.27
C LEU A 244 3.70 -13.08 -13.80
N ARG A 245 2.64 -13.81 -13.46
CA ARG A 245 2.44 -14.36 -12.12
C ARG A 245 3.59 -15.26 -11.70
N GLU A 246 3.95 -16.22 -12.54
CA GLU A 246 5.02 -17.18 -12.25
C GLU A 246 6.38 -16.51 -12.09
N ARG A 247 6.65 -15.48 -12.87
CA ARG A 247 7.96 -14.83 -12.92
C ARG A 247 8.14 -13.72 -11.89
N TRP A 248 7.08 -12.99 -11.57
CA TRP A 248 7.17 -11.75 -10.78
C TRP A 248 6.42 -11.80 -9.46
N THR A 249 5.79 -12.92 -9.12
CA THR A 249 5.26 -13.14 -7.77
C THR A 249 5.96 -14.34 -7.14
N SER A 250 6.58 -14.12 -5.99
CA SER A 250 7.24 -15.19 -5.24
C SER A 250 6.27 -15.80 -4.23
N LEU A 251 6.39 -17.12 -4.04
CA LEU A 251 5.78 -17.76 -2.87
C LEU A 251 6.49 -17.27 -1.60
N MET A 252 5.76 -17.27 -0.50
CA MET A 252 6.25 -16.89 0.82
C MET A 252 7.49 -17.68 1.21
N SER A 253 8.53 -17.00 1.65
CA SER A 253 9.76 -17.57 2.20
C SER A 253 9.60 -18.00 3.67
N ASP A 254 10.56 -18.76 4.18
CA ASP A 254 10.55 -19.16 5.61
C ASP A 254 10.68 -17.93 6.53
N ALA A 255 11.50 -16.93 6.16
CA ALA A 255 11.66 -15.71 6.93
C ALA A 255 10.37 -14.86 6.99
N GLU A 256 9.61 -14.81 5.90
CA GLU A 256 8.28 -14.17 5.89
C GLU A 256 7.28 -14.96 6.73
N ARG A 257 7.38 -16.29 6.73
CA ARG A 257 6.54 -17.17 7.56
C ARG A 257 6.75 -16.89 9.05
N ASP A 258 8.00 -16.78 9.49
CA ASP A 258 8.34 -16.44 10.87
C ASP A 258 7.77 -15.06 11.26
N GLY A 259 7.85 -14.07 10.35
CA GLY A 259 7.25 -12.74 10.56
C GLY A 259 5.71 -12.78 10.59
N LEU A 260 5.09 -13.70 9.84
CA LEU A 260 3.63 -13.87 9.78
C LEU A 260 3.05 -14.40 11.09
N GLU A 261 3.77 -15.29 11.79
CA GLU A 261 3.34 -15.87 13.06
C GLU A 261 3.05 -14.82 14.15
N LYS A 262 3.64 -13.64 14.03
CA LYS A 262 3.34 -12.50 14.90
C LYS A 262 1.93 -11.94 14.73
N TRP A 263 1.39 -12.00 13.49
CA TRP A 263 0.19 -11.29 13.09
C TRP A 263 -1.00 -12.19 12.80
N TYR A 264 -0.76 -13.49 12.50
CA TYR A 264 -1.77 -14.42 12.02
C TYR A 264 -1.80 -15.70 12.85
N ASN A 265 -2.95 -16.35 12.94
CA ASN A 265 -3.07 -17.65 13.61
C ASN A 265 -2.47 -18.79 12.77
N ASP A 266 -2.18 -19.94 13.43
CA ASP A 266 -1.52 -21.11 12.81
C ASP A 266 -2.19 -21.60 11.51
N ARG A 267 -3.52 -21.49 11.42
CA ARG A 267 -4.26 -21.90 10.22
C ARG A 267 -3.97 -20.97 9.07
N GLN A 268 -4.03 -19.68 9.29
CA GLN A 268 -3.78 -18.66 8.26
C GLN A 268 -2.33 -18.69 7.79
N VAL A 269 -1.37 -18.84 8.71
CA VAL A 269 0.06 -19.02 8.38
C VAL A 269 0.27 -20.24 7.49
N LYS A 270 -0.45 -21.34 7.76
CA LYS A 270 -0.35 -22.58 6.97
C LYS A 270 -0.99 -22.46 5.58
N GLU A 271 -2.08 -21.70 5.46
CA GLU A 271 -2.83 -21.53 4.21
C GLU A 271 -2.24 -20.44 3.31
N ALA A 272 -1.50 -19.46 3.87
CA ALA A 272 -0.89 -18.36 3.15
C ALA A 272 0.14 -18.82 2.11
N ARG A 273 0.09 -18.22 0.93
CA ARG A 273 0.98 -18.51 -0.20
C ARG A 273 1.75 -17.31 -0.70
N TYR A 274 1.09 -16.16 -0.75
CA TYR A 274 1.65 -14.91 -1.25
C TYR A 274 1.63 -13.85 -0.15
N THR A 275 2.76 -13.19 0.03
CA THR A 275 2.93 -12.15 1.04
C THR A 275 3.64 -10.92 0.48
N GLU A 276 3.46 -9.81 1.15
CA GLU A 276 4.29 -8.63 1.03
C GLU A 276 4.77 -8.24 2.42
N SER A 277 6.03 -7.83 2.54
CA SER A 277 6.65 -7.60 3.82
C SER A 277 7.26 -6.21 3.90
N PHE A 278 7.23 -5.63 5.12
CA PHE A 278 7.75 -4.31 5.40
C PHE A 278 8.59 -4.34 6.66
N GLN A 279 9.70 -3.60 6.64
CA GLN A 279 10.56 -3.38 7.80
C GLN A 279 10.27 -2.00 8.38
N ILE A 280 10.17 -1.89 9.71
CA ILE A 280 10.00 -0.61 10.40
C ILE A 280 11.34 0.14 10.39
N ALA A 281 11.33 1.40 9.93
CA ALA A 281 12.50 2.23 9.96
C ALA A 281 12.77 2.76 11.37
N GLU A 282 14.04 2.93 11.74
CA GLU A 282 14.45 3.45 13.06
C GLU A 282 14.23 4.98 13.21
N TYR A 283 13.64 5.64 12.21
CA TYR A 283 13.28 7.06 12.22
C TYR A 283 11.78 7.24 11.96
N GLY A 284 11.29 8.43 12.28
CA GLY A 284 9.85 8.67 12.32
C GLY A 284 9.22 8.19 13.62
N ARG A 285 7.90 8.07 13.65
CA ARG A 285 7.18 7.54 14.81
C ARG A 285 7.39 6.02 14.89
N GLN A 286 7.70 5.54 16.10
CA GLN A 286 7.86 4.12 16.38
C GLN A 286 6.52 3.56 16.85
N PRO A 287 5.84 2.71 16.07
CA PRO A 287 4.52 2.22 16.41
C PRO A 287 4.57 1.07 17.41
N THR A 288 3.53 0.93 18.23
CA THR A 288 3.24 -0.31 18.98
C THR A 288 2.57 -1.34 18.06
N ASP A 289 2.48 -2.60 18.50
CA ASP A 289 1.80 -3.65 17.73
C ASP A 289 0.31 -3.33 17.52
N GLU A 290 -0.36 -2.71 18.51
CA GLU A 290 -1.75 -2.27 18.38
C GLU A 290 -1.89 -1.11 17.37
N GLU A 291 -0.90 -0.23 17.27
CA GLU A 291 -0.90 0.81 16.24
C GLU A 291 -0.65 0.23 14.85
N ILE A 292 0.22 -0.77 14.70
CA ILE A 292 0.42 -1.48 13.44
C ILE A 292 -0.88 -2.13 12.97
N GLN A 293 -1.63 -2.79 13.85
CA GLN A 293 -2.93 -3.38 13.51
C GLN A 293 -3.98 -2.34 13.10
N LYS A 294 -3.89 -1.10 13.61
CA LYS A 294 -4.75 0.00 13.16
C LYS A 294 -4.34 0.55 11.80
N LEU A 295 -3.02 0.63 11.53
CA LEU A 295 -2.47 1.10 10.26
C LEU A 295 -2.59 0.08 9.13
N PHE A 296 -2.62 -1.21 9.48
CA PHE A 296 -2.81 -2.36 8.59
C PHE A 296 -3.97 -3.22 9.09
N PRO A 297 -5.23 -2.78 8.90
CA PRO A 297 -6.40 -3.44 9.49
C PRO A 297 -6.57 -4.90 9.06
N MET A 298 -6.07 -5.27 7.87
CA MET A 298 -6.05 -6.65 7.40
C MET A 298 -5.27 -7.61 8.33
N LEU A 299 -4.45 -7.10 9.26
CA LEU A 299 -3.77 -7.88 10.31
C LEU A 299 -4.66 -8.13 11.53
N ALA A 300 -5.76 -7.39 11.69
CA ALA A 300 -6.65 -7.44 12.85
C ALA A 300 -7.90 -8.33 12.63
N ASP A 301 -8.25 -8.67 11.39
CA ASP A 301 -9.42 -9.48 11.01
C ASP A 301 -9.20 -10.99 11.28
N GLN A 302 -8.88 -11.34 12.53
CA GLN A 302 -8.38 -12.65 12.93
C GLN A 302 -9.24 -13.32 14.01
#